data_e400da55efdde5ef8c7256181783e50a
#
_entry.id   e400da55efdde5ef8c7256181783e50a
#
_cell.length_a   1.000
_cell.length_b   1.000
_cell.length_c   1.000
_cell.angle_alpha   90.00
_cell.angle_beta   90.00
_cell.angle_gamma   90.00
#
_symmetry.space_group_name_H-M   'P 1'
#
loop_
_entity.id
_entity.type
_entity.pdbx_description
1 polymer ?
#
loop_
_entity_poly.entity_id
_entity_poly.type
_entity_poly.pdbx_seq_one_letter_code
_entity_poly.pdbx_strand_id
1 'polypeptide(L)'
;MFLRRNKLKSAFSARVKGRTKAPTGIVGFDEITGGGLPSGRATLLVGGPGSGKTILALQFLAHGAQDCGEPGIFVAFEETFKRVVTNAESFGWKLAELQGKKLFFIDAQPAPDLIRSGDFDLSGMLAALEGKIKEMGARRIVFDAMDIVLALLPDLTAQRREIYRLHHWLLAHELTVVITLKAGGDETNPLRYQPLGFIQFMVDCVVILKHGVVEGVSQRDLRVQKYRGSSFDEDESPFVIGKNGFELAVARRHGRVDVKVSDERVSSGVKRLDAMLGGGYFRSATVLITGFSGTAKTTLAGAFAEAACRRGERTLFVSFDSNANEVIRNLAAVGIRLAQYVKSGRLRMVSARTITGSAETYLVRIKALAKEHATRCIVIDPVSTWSSSGHDVAAHSMADRLIDWSKAEGTTLLFTTLLDEISSQKDGSPLQISTAADTWIHLSYLMQAGERNRGLSIIKSRGTSHSNQMRELILSDAGVHLVDTYTASGEVLMGTLRWQKEQAERAANEGAEIAGKLTDVGLDAEEAELAAQLKTLQDKLVATRGRKTLLARSTQARAEELSRSRAKMLELRGADVANTRRKTSGK
;
A
#
# COMPACT_ATOMS: atom_id res chain seq x y z
N MET A 1 59.83 23.32 -9.96
CA MET A 1 58.75 23.04 -10.94
C MET A 1 57.62 22.19 -10.36
N PHE A 2 57.85 21.39 -9.34
CA PHE A 2 56.82 20.52 -8.70
C PHE A 2 55.83 21.27 -7.80
N LEU A 3 56.18 22.35 -7.15
CA LEU A 3 55.31 23.12 -6.23
C LEU A 3 54.26 23.99 -6.93
N ARG A 4 54.44 24.35 -8.20
CA ARG A 4 53.43 25.07 -9.00
C ARG A 4 52.32 24.14 -9.53
N ARG A 5 52.60 22.84 -9.75
CA ARG A 5 51.60 21.86 -10.20
C ARG A 5 50.59 21.48 -9.12
N ASN A 6 50.98 21.46 -7.85
CA ASN A 6 50.07 21.15 -6.74
C ASN A 6 49.14 22.31 -6.37
N LYS A 7 49.59 23.58 -6.51
CA LYS A 7 48.69 24.73 -6.31
C LYS A 7 47.65 24.88 -7.41
N LEU A 8 47.95 24.50 -8.65
CA LEU A 8 46.98 24.47 -9.73
C LEU A 8 45.96 23.32 -9.57
N LYS A 9 46.39 22.15 -9.08
CA LYS A 9 45.46 21.05 -8.77
C LYS A 9 44.57 21.36 -7.57
N SER A 10 45.06 22.04 -6.53
CA SER A 10 44.26 22.46 -5.38
C SER A 10 43.29 23.61 -5.71
N ALA A 11 43.69 24.53 -6.60
CA ALA A 11 42.81 25.60 -7.10
C ALA A 11 41.73 25.05 -8.05
N PHE A 12 42.02 24.02 -8.84
CA PHE A 12 41.04 23.34 -9.68
C PHE A 12 40.08 22.49 -8.84
N SER A 13 40.55 21.83 -7.78
CA SER A 13 39.73 21.06 -6.86
C SER A 13 38.88 21.95 -5.94
N ALA A 14 39.31 23.17 -5.61
CA ALA A 14 38.50 24.11 -4.82
C ALA A 14 37.41 24.83 -5.64
N ARG A 15 37.56 24.92 -6.98
CA ARG A 15 36.53 25.47 -7.88
C ARG A 15 35.35 24.50 -8.17
N VAL A 16 35.47 23.22 -7.84
CA VAL A 16 34.42 22.20 -8.08
C VAL A 16 33.44 22.09 -6.91
N LYS A 17 33.55 22.86 -5.84
CA LYS A 17 32.61 22.90 -4.71
C LYS A 17 31.51 23.97 -4.80
N GLY A 18 31.23 24.55 -5.96
CA GLY A 18 30.05 25.34 -6.21
C GLY A 18 28.82 24.43 -6.39
N ARG A 19 27.65 24.86 -5.96
CA ARG A 19 26.37 24.16 -6.25
C ARG A 19 26.32 23.84 -7.74
N THR A 20 26.38 22.56 -8.07
CA THR A 20 26.28 22.09 -9.46
C THR A 20 24.85 22.21 -10.01
N LYS A 21 23.85 22.42 -9.13
CA LYS A 21 22.42 22.48 -9.47
C LYS A 21 21.69 23.62 -8.76
N ALA A 22 20.72 24.19 -9.46
CA ALA A 22 19.81 25.23 -8.97
C ALA A 22 18.43 24.60 -8.71
N PRO A 23 17.98 24.49 -7.44
CA PRO A 23 16.67 23.95 -7.11
C PRO A 23 15.54 24.75 -7.77
N THR A 24 14.53 24.06 -8.30
CA THR A 24 13.38 24.69 -8.93
C THR A 24 12.22 24.93 -7.98
N GLY A 25 12.18 24.19 -6.86
CA GLY A 25 11.02 24.15 -5.96
C GLY A 25 9.84 23.39 -6.55
N ILE A 26 10.05 22.68 -7.65
CA ILE A 26 9.01 21.85 -8.27
C ILE A 26 9.14 20.45 -7.70
N VAL A 27 8.12 20.05 -6.94
CA VAL A 27 8.06 18.72 -6.33
C VAL A 27 8.13 17.65 -7.42
N GLY A 28 9.01 16.68 -7.25
CA GLY A 28 9.29 15.62 -8.22
C GLY A 28 10.30 15.99 -9.30
N PHE A 29 10.35 17.24 -9.77
CA PHE A 29 11.32 17.65 -10.80
C PHE A 29 12.76 17.68 -10.24
N ASP A 30 12.95 18.29 -9.08
CA ASP A 30 14.26 18.32 -8.43
C ASP A 30 14.72 16.90 -8.05
N GLU A 31 13.80 15.97 -7.84
CA GLU A 31 14.08 14.55 -7.58
C GLU A 31 14.61 13.84 -8.83
N ILE A 32 13.93 13.94 -9.99
CA ILE A 32 14.34 13.27 -11.23
C ILE A 32 15.63 13.87 -11.83
N THR A 33 15.93 15.12 -11.51
CA THR A 33 17.14 15.81 -11.93
C THR A 33 18.25 15.75 -10.87
N GLY A 34 17.99 15.16 -9.70
CA GLY A 34 18.94 15.07 -8.59
C GLY A 34 19.34 16.42 -8.00
N GLY A 35 18.40 17.38 -7.93
CA GLY A 35 18.55 18.67 -7.24
C GLY A 35 18.22 19.92 -8.05
N GLY A 36 17.60 19.80 -9.22
CA GLY A 36 17.14 20.94 -10.01
C GLY A 36 17.85 21.14 -11.35
N LEU A 37 17.84 22.35 -11.89
CA LEU A 37 18.46 22.73 -13.16
C LEU A 37 20.00 22.90 -13.02
N PRO A 38 20.76 22.78 -14.13
CA PRO A 38 22.21 23.00 -14.08
C PRO A 38 22.52 24.46 -13.74
N SER A 39 23.20 24.70 -12.62
CA SER A 39 23.55 26.05 -12.13
C SER A 39 24.54 26.75 -13.03
N GLY A 40 24.30 28.03 -13.32
CA GLY A 40 25.17 28.84 -14.18
C GLY A 40 25.12 28.41 -15.65
N ARG A 41 24.04 27.74 -16.10
CA ARG A 41 23.91 27.19 -17.45
C ARG A 41 22.50 27.41 -18.01
N ALA A 42 22.36 27.19 -19.32
CA ALA A 42 21.09 27.36 -20.00
C ALA A 42 20.29 26.06 -20.08
N THR A 43 19.01 26.17 -19.76
CA THR A 43 17.99 25.14 -19.93
C THR A 43 16.98 25.58 -20.97
N LEU A 44 16.69 24.71 -21.92
CA LEU A 44 15.64 24.89 -22.91
C LEU A 44 14.38 24.17 -22.44
N LEU A 45 13.26 24.88 -22.37
CA LEU A 45 11.94 24.36 -22.03
C LEU A 45 11.04 24.42 -23.26
N VAL A 46 10.67 23.26 -23.80
CA VAL A 46 9.89 23.15 -25.04
C VAL A 46 8.51 22.57 -24.73
N GLY A 47 7.47 23.15 -25.34
CA GLY A 47 6.12 22.59 -25.19
C GLY A 47 5.09 23.33 -26.00
N GLY A 48 3.96 22.68 -26.30
CA GLY A 48 2.82 23.24 -26.97
C GLY A 48 2.10 24.33 -26.16
N PRO A 49 1.07 24.97 -26.75
CA PRO A 49 0.20 25.89 -26.02
C PRO A 49 -0.44 25.20 -24.81
N GLY A 50 -0.55 25.91 -23.67
CA GLY A 50 -1.16 25.35 -22.45
C GLY A 50 -0.39 24.23 -21.76
N SER A 51 0.84 23.89 -22.20
CA SER A 51 1.67 22.88 -21.56
C SER A 51 2.29 23.32 -20.22
N GLY A 52 2.19 24.59 -19.83
CA GLY A 52 2.66 25.09 -18.54
C GLY A 52 4.07 25.65 -18.51
N LYS A 53 4.69 25.96 -19.66
CA LYS A 53 6.07 26.53 -19.76
C LYS A 53 6.25 27.75 -18.85
N THR A 54 5.41 28.74 -19.01
CA THR A 54 5.44 29.99 -18.24
C THR A 54 5.31 29.74 -16.74
N ILE A 55 4.41 28.80 -16.35
CA ILE A 55 4.18 28.45 -14.94
C ILE A 55 5.42 27.79 -14.33
N LEU A 56 6.06 26.83 -15.02
CA LEU A 56 7.30 26.20 -14.58
C LEU A 56 8.40 27.23 -14.43
N ALA A 57 8.56 28.12 -15.42
CA ALA A 57 9.58 29.16 -15.43
C ALA A 57 9.39 30.18 -14.28
N LEU A 58 8.15 30.58 -14.01
CA LEU A 58 7.82 31.46 -12.89
C LEU A 58 8.06 30.81 -11.53
N GLN A 59 7.67 29.54 -11.36
CA GLN A 59 7.94 28.80 -10.13
C GLN A 59 9.42 28.69 -9.84
N PHE A 60 10.23 28.40 -10.86
CA PHE A 60 11.69 28.41 -10.76
C PHE A 60 12.25 29.75 -10.27
N LEU A 61 11.73 30.89 -10.78
CA LEU A 61 12.16 32.22 -10.31
C LEU A 61 11.65 32.53 -8.91
N ALA A 62 10.37 32.23 -8.64
CA ALA A 62 9.75 32.48 -7.33
C ALA A 62 10.50 31.73 -6.22
N HIS A 63 10.76 30.44 -6.42
CA HIS A 63 11.52 29.62 -5.47
C HIS A 63 12.96 30.14 -5.28
N GLY A 64 13.62 30.54 -6.39
CA GLY A 64 14.94 31.14 -6.32
C GLY A 64 14.97 32.39 -5.43
N ALA A 65 14.01 33.27 -5.61
CA ALA A 65 13.92 34.52 -4.88
C ALA A 65 13.49 34.35 -3.41
N GLN A 66 12.55 33.44 -3.14
CA GLN A 66 12.01 33.24 -1.79
C GLN A 66 12.90 32.36 -0.92
N ASP A 67 13.28 31.19 -1.44
CA ASP A 67 13.87 30.11 -0.64
C ASP A 67 15.38 29.95 -0.82
N CYS A 68 15.91 30.34 -2.00
CA CYS A 68 17.35 30.23 -2.29
C CYS A 68 18.13 31.53 -2.11
N GLY A 69 17.46 32.67 -1.95
CA GLY A 69 18.10 34.00 -1.89
C GLY A 69 18.74 34.41 -3.23
N GLU A 70 18.27 33.89 -4.35
CA GLU A 70 18.76 34.13 -5.71
C GLU A 70 17.80 35.05 -6.46
N PRO A 71 18.12 36.38 -6.60
CA PRO A 71 17.28 37.28 -7.36
C PRO A 71 17.17 36.87 -8.83
N GLY A 72 16.03 37.13 -9.43
CA GLY A 72 15.73 36.69 -10.79
C GLY A 72 15.11 37.76 -11.70
N ILE A 73 15.27 37.58 -13.00
CA ILE A 73 14.70 38.42 -14.04
C ILE A 73 13.82 37.59 -14.95
N PHE A 74 12.62 38.06 -15.21
CA PHE A 74 11.69 37.50 -16.19
C PHE A 74 11.56 38.42 -17.38
N VAL A 75 11.91 37.96 -18.57
CA VAL A 75 11.82 38.68 -19.84
C VAL A 75 10.63 38.12 -20.61
N ALA A 76 9.59 38.93 -20.75
CA ALA A 76 8.32 38.55 -21.37
C ALA A 76 8.25 39.06 -22.81
N PHE A 77 8.15 38.16 -23.79
CA PHE A 77 8.00 38.49 -25.20
C PHE A 77 6.57 38.32 -25.71
N GLU A 78 5.75 37.46 -25.09
CA GLU A 78 4.39 37.16 -25.53
C GLU A 78 3.33 37.95 -24.78
N GLU A 79 3.36 37.90 -23.46
CA GLU A 79 2.39 38.57 -22.60
C GLU A 79 3.02 39.70 -21.79
N THR A 80 2.22 40.73 -21.44
CA THR A 80 2.71 41.76 -20.50
C THR A 80 2.93 41.15 -19.11
N PHE A 81 3.94 41.63 -18.39
CA PHE A 81 4.26 41.15 -17.06
C PHE A 81 3.07 41.24 -16.09
N LYS A 82 2.21 42.27 -16.22
CA LYS A 82 0.99 42.44 -15.41
C LYS A 82 0.07 41.23 -15.56
N ARG A 83 -0.17 40.76 -16.78
CA ARG A 83 -1.01 39.58 -17.04
C ARG A 83 -0.33 38.30 -16.48
N VAL A 84 0.97 38.16 -16.71
CA VAL A 84 1.75 37.02 -16.19
C VAL A 84 1.67 36.94 -14.66
N VAL A 85 1.84 38.07 -13.95
CA VAL A 85 1.76 38.11 -12.47
C VAL A 85 0.32 37.83 -12.02
N THR A 86 -0.69 38.46 -12.63
CA THR A 86 -2.11 38.23 -12.27
C THR A 86 -2.52 36.77 -12.48
N ASN A 87 -2.12 36.16 -13.60
CA ASN A 87 -2.40 34.73 -13.87
C ASN A 87 -1.74 33.81 -12.85
N ALA A 88 -0.63 34.22 -12.26
CA ALA A 88 0.13 33.43 -11.28
C ALA A 88 -0.29 33.67 -9.81
N GLU A 89 -1.16 34.65 -9.52
CA GLU A 89 -1.62 34.96 -8.15
C GLU A 89 -2.28 33.74 -7.47
N SER A 90 -2.99 32.91 -8.24
CA SER A 90 -3.69 31.72 -7.76
C SER A 90 -2.76 30.66 -7.16
N PHE A 91 -1.45 30.73 -7.46
CA PHE A 91 -0.44 29.77 -6.97
C PHE A 91 0.19 30.16 -5.63
N GLY A 92 -0.14 31.35 -5.09
CA GLY A 92 0.33 31.79 -3.77
C GLY A 92 1.81 32.17 -3.70
N TRP A 93 2.50 32.38 -4.84
CA TRP A 93 3.94 32.71 -4.86
C TRP A 93 4.26 34.16 -4.51
N LYS A 94 3.25 35.00 -4.23
CA LYS A 94 3.40 36.40 -3.84
C LYS A 94 4.33 37.22 -4.76
N LEU A 95 4.20 37.01 -6.07
CA LEU A 95 5.08 37.64 -7.08
C LEU A 95 5.07 39.16 -7.00
N ALA A 96 3.91 39.76 -6.70
CA ALA A 96 3.77 41.20 -6.53
C ALA A 96 4.63 41.77 -5.36
N GLU A 97 4.79 41.01 -4.26
CA GLU A 97 5.63 41.40 -3.12
C GLU A 97 7.13 41.30 -3.44
N LEU A 98 7.49 40.39 -4.35
CA LEU A 98 8.89 40.14 -4.78
C LEU A 98 9.33 41.11 -5.88
N GLN A 99 8.38 41.68 -6.63
CA GLN A 99 8.64 42.60 -7.70
C GLN A 99 9.40 43.84 -7.22
N GLY A 100 10.44 44.23 -7.95
CA GLY A 100 11.30 45.39 -7.64
C GLY A 100 12.28 45.15 -6.47
N LYS A 101 12.17 44.05 -5.71
CA LYS A 101 13.08 43.67 -4.61
C LYS A 101 13.99 42.52 -4.99
N LYS A 102 13.41 41.38 -5.34
CA LYS A 102 14.11 40.13 -5.67
C LYS A 102 13.76 39.61 -7.06
N LEU A 103 12.63 40.04 -7.64
CA LEU A 103 12.24 39.72 -8.99
C LEU A 103 12.06 40.99 -9.79
N PHE A 104 12.53 40.98 -11.03
CA PHE A 104 12.36 42.04 -11.98
C PHE A 104 11.71 41.48 -13.26
N PHE A 105 10.70 42.18 -13.74
CA PHE A 105 9.97 41.80 -14.95
C PHE A 105 10.21 42.84 -16.03
N ILE A 106 10.52 42.38 -17.24
CA ILE A 106 10.74 43.23 -18.42
C ILE A 106 9.71 42.83 -19.47
N ASP A 107 8.91 43.82 -19.90
CA ASP A 107 8.12 43.68 -21.11
C ASP A 107 9.03 43.93 -22.30
N ALA A 108 9.39 42.85 -22.99
CA ALA A 108 10.26 42.88 -24.16
C ALA A 108 9.49 42.58 -25.45
N GLN A 109 8.20 42.91 -25.46
CA GLN A 109 7.38 42.74 -26.65
C GLN A 109 7.90 43.69 -27.76
N PRO A 110 8.17 43.16 -28.96
CA PRO A 110 8.65 43.98 -30.05
C PRO A 110 7.61 45.03 -30.45
N ALA A 111 8.05 46.30 -30.54
CA ALA A 111 7.18 47.35 -31.01
C ALA A 111 6.76 47.11 -32.48
N PRO A 112 5.48 47.40 -32.87
CA PRO A 112 5.01 47.16 -34.23
C PRO A 112 5.86 47.84 -35.33
N ASP A 113 6.52 48.93 -34.99
CA ASP A 113 7.37 49.69 -35.93
C ASP A 113 8.72 49.01 -36.15
N LEU A 114 9.30 48.36 -35.15
CA LEU A 114 10.52 47.56 -35.28
C LEU A 114 10.30 46.30 -36.14
N ILE A 115 9.11 45.76 -36.15
CA ILE A 115 8.74 44.62 -37.01
C ILE A 115 8.77 45.02 -38.49
N ARG A 116 8.43 46.30 -38.81
CA ARG A 116 8.40 46.80 -40.19
C ARG A 116 9.77 47.18 -40.74
N SER A 117 10.74 47.57 -39.91
CA SER A 117 12.06 47.99 -40.36
C SER A 117 13.04 46.83 -40.64
N GLY A 118 12.78 45.63 -40.14
CA GLY A 118 13.66 44.48 -40.33
C GLY A 118 15.01 44.54 -39.57
N ASP A 119 15.24 45.59 -38.78
CA ASP A 119 16.50 45.88 -38.08
C ASP A 119 16.50 45.40 -36.62
N PHE A 120 15.72 44.36 -36.32
CA PHE A 120 15.68 43.82 -34.96
C PHE A 120 16.96 43.01 -34.63
N ASP A 121 17.61 43.36 -33.51
CA ASP A 121 18.68 42.54 -32.89
C ASP A 121 18.52 42.48 -31.35
N LEU A 122 19.12 41.50 -30.75
CA LEU A 122 19.07 41.30 -29.30
C LEU A 122 20.05 42.18 -28.53
N SER A 123 20.95 42.94 -29.19
CA SER A 123 22.06 43.63 -28.54
C SER A 123 21.62 44.70 -27.54
N GLY A 124 20.64 45.52 -27.91
CA GLY A 124 20.08 46.56 -27.04
C GLY A 124 19.41 46.00 -25.80
N MET A 125 18.63 44.92 -25.96
CA MET A 125 18.01 44.22 -24.85
C MET A 125 19.03 43.59 -23.92
N LEU A 126 20.05 42.88 -24.45
CA LEU A 126 21.11 42.26 -23.67
C LEU A 126 21.93 43.28 -22.88
N ALA A 127 22.23 44.47 -23.45
CA ALA A 127 22.88 45.56 -22.76
C ALA A 127 22.04 46.10 -21.57
N ALA A 128 20.72 46.27 -21.78
CA ALA A 128 19.82 46.72 -20.72
C ALA A 128 19.75 45.65 -19.58
N LEU A 129 19.69 44.36 -19.94
CA LEU A 129 19.69 43.26 -18.99
C LEU A 129 21.00 43.22 -18.17
N GLU A 130 22.17 43.46 -18.78
CA GLU A 130 23.44 43.48 -18.09
C GLU A 130 23.51 44.55 -16.97
N GLY A 131 22.97 45.74 -17.24
CA GLY A 131 22.83 46.80 -16.24
C GLY A 131 21.98 46.34 -15.06
N LYS A 132 20.83 45.69 -15.33
CA LYS A 132 19.91 45.24 -14.30
C LYS A 132 20.42 44.04 -13.52
N ILE A 133 21.11 43.12 -14.17
CA ILE A 133 21.77 41.98 -13.52
C ILE A 133 22.80 42.47 -12.48
N LYS A 134 23.62 43.44 -12.83
CA LYS A 134 24.60 44.05 -11.94
C LYS A 134 23.95 44.79 -10.76
N GLU A 135 22.88 45.55 -11.02
CA GLU A 135 22.12 46.28 -10.00
C GLU A 135 21.52 45.39 -8.95
N MET A 136 20.87 44.31 -9.39
CA MET A 136 20.13 43.40 -8.50
C MET A 136 20.96 42.24 -7.94
N GLY A 137 22.13 41.98 -8.53
CA GLY A 137 22.86 40.74 -8.28
C GLY A 137 22.10 39.49 -8.75
N ALA A 138 21.39 39.58 -9.88
CA ALA A 138 20.56 38.51 -10.38
C ALA A 138 21.38 37.25 -10.66
N ARG A 139 20.80 36.09 -10.31
CA ARG A 139 21.40 34.76 -10.51
C ARG A 139 20.56 33.88 -11.45
N ARG A 140 19.26 34.21 -11.59
CA ARG A 140 18.32 33.47 -12.44
C ARG A 140 17.72 34.38 -13.49
N ILE A 141 17.53 33.88 -14.70
CA ILE A 141 16.86 34.62 -15.76
C ILE A 141 15.97 33.68 -16.57
N VAL A 142 14.80 34.18 -16.98
CA VAL A 142 13.86 33.49 -17.86
C VAL A 142 13.61 34.32 -19.09
N PHE A 143 13.69 33.71 -20.26
CA PHE A 143 13.27 34.27 -21.55
C PHE A 143 12.01 33.53 -22.03
N ASP A 144 10.84 34.15 -21.93
CA ASP A 144 9.54 33.55 -22.23
C ASP A 144 8.82 34.36 -23.34
N ALA A 145 8.56 33.86 -24.40
CA ALA A 145 8.71 32.83 -25.38
C ALA A 145 9.68 33.31 -26.50
N MET A 146 10.89 32.81 -26.49
CA MET A 146 11.95 33.28 -27.38
C MET A 146 11.62 33.09 -28.87
N ASP A 147 10.81 32.11 -29.23
CA ASP A 147 10.38 31.85 -30.61
C ASP A 147 9.68 33.05 -31.24
N ILE A 148 8.95 33.85 -30.45
CA ILE A 148 8.24 35.04 -30.96
C ILE A 148 9.24 36.07 -31.49
N VAL A 149 10.29 36.32 -30.75
CA VAL A 149 11.34 37.29 -31.12
C VAL A 149 12.15 36.78 -32.30
N LEU A 150 12.51 35.50 -32.27
CA LEU A 150 13.29 34.91 -33.36
C LEU A 150 12.51 34.84 -34.68
N ALA A 151 11.18 34.72 -34.62
CA ALA A 151 10.34 34.76 -35.81
C ALA A 151 10.32 36.13 -36.55
N LEU A 152 10.78 37.21 -35.87
CA LEU A 152 10.89 38.52 -36.48
C LEU A 152 12.14 38.69 -37.34
N LEU A 153 13.10 37.79 -37.21
CA LEU A 153 14.34 37.83 -37.97
C LEU A 153 14.11 37.30 -39.40
N PRO A 154 14.77 37.90 -40.40
CA PRO A 154 14.41 37.70 -41.81
C PRO A 154 14.67 36.28 -42.30
N ASP A 155 15.64 35.57 -41.74
CA ASP A 155 16.00 34.25 -42.17
C ASP A 155 16.65 33.42 -41.06
N LEU A 156 16.85 32.12 -41.30
CA LEU A 156 17.47 31.20 -40.38
C LEU A 156 18.92 31.56 -40.00
N THR A 157 19.63 32.27 -40.88
CA THR A 157 21.00 32.69 -40.63
C THR A 157 21.04 33.82 -39.60
N ALA A 158 20.12 34.79 -39.76
CA ALA A 158 19.95 35.85 -38.78
C ALA A 158 19.51 35.28 -37.42
N GLN A 159 18.56 34.34 -37.42
CA GLN A 159 18.13 33.64 -36.19
C GLN A 159 19.31 32.94 -35.48
N ARG A 160 20.10 32.21 -36.24
CA ARG A 160 21.29 31.54 -35.70
C ARG A 160 22.32 32.52 -35.12
N ARG A 161 22.57 33.62 -35.81
CA ARG A 161 23.47 34.67 -35.36
C ARG A 161 23.06 35.27 -34.02
N GLU A 162 21.76 35.57 -33.85
CA GLU A 162 21.24 36.15 -32.63
C GLU A 162 21.22 35.13 -31.47
N ILE A 163 20.95 33.86 -31.74
CA ILE A 163 21.07 32.79 -30.74
C ILE A 163 22.51 32.57 -30.31
N TYR A 164 23.49 32.62 -31.26
CA TYR A 164 24.91 32.60 -30.91
C TYR A 164 25.33 33.81 -30.06
N ARG A 165 24.82 35.00 -30.36
CA ARG A 165 25.02 36.20 -29.55
C ARG A 165 24.51 36.01 -28.13
N LEU A 166 23.24 35.55 -27.98
CA LEU A 166 22.66 35.22 -26.68
C LEU A 166 23.50 34.19 -25.93
N HIS A 167 23.89 33.11 -26.60
CA HIS A 167 24.68 32.04 -25.98
C HIS A 167 26.03 32.56 -25.46
N HIS A 168 26.78 33.36 -26.24
CA HIS A 168 28.04 33.95 -25.79
C HIS A 168 27.80 34.91 -24.62
N TRP A 169 26.76 35.69 -24.64
CA TRP A 169 26.38 36.56 -23.54
C TRP A 169 26.07 35.78 -22.26
N LEU A 170 25.34 34.67 -22.34
CA LEU A 170 25.02 33.81 -21.20
C LEU A 170 26.25 33.18 -20.60
N LEU A 171 27.22 32.74 -21.41
CA LEU A 171 28.50 32.17 -20.93
C LEU A 171 29.34 33.19 -20.15
N ALA A 172 29.20 34.48 -20.45
CA ALA A 172 29.96 35.54 -19.78
C ALA A 172 29.39 35.89 -18.38
N HIS A 173 28.13 35.54 -18.07
CA HIS A 173 27.44 36.05 -16.88
C HIS A 173 27.17 34.98 -15.80
N GLU A 174 27.50 33.71 -16.00
CA GLU A 174 27.32 32.60 -15.04
C GLU A 174 25.85 32.50 -14.49
N LEU A 175 24.86 32.91 -15.29
CA LEU A 175 23.44 32.88 -14.91
C LEU A 175 22.83 31.50 -15.10
N THR A 176 21.92 31.12 -14.21
CA THR A 176 21.03 29.97 -14.45
C THR A 176 19.83 30.44 -15.27
N VAL A 177 19.72 29.90 -16.46
CA VAL A 177 18.80 30.43 -17.48
C VAL A 177 17.77 29.41 -17.88
N VAL A 178 16.53 29.83 -18.02
CA VAL A 178 15.44 29.07 -18.67
C VAL A 178 14.99 29.83 -19.93
N ILE A 179 15.04 29.17 -21.06
CA ILE A 179 14.54 29.68 -22.34
C ILE A 179 13.34 28.85 -22.74
N THR A 180 12.19 29.45 -22.92
CA THR A 180 11.01 28.73 -23.39
C THR A 180 10.86 28.84 -24.91
N LEU A 181 10.48 27.75 -25.54
CA LEU A 181 10.12 27.67 -26.96
C LEU A 181 8.80 26.93 -27.17
N LYS A 182 8.08 27.32 -28.20
CA LYS A 182 6.89 26.58 -28.64
C LYS A 182 7.30 25.31 -29.37
N ALA A 183 6.65 24.19 -29.04
CA ALA A 183 6.86 22.91 -29.73
C ALA A 183 6.31 22.97 -31.17
N GLY A 184 6.97 22.29 -32.10
CA GLY A 184 6.43 22.02 -33.44
C GLY A 184 5.33 20.94 -33.39
N GLY A 185 4.65 20.75 -34.52
CA GLY A 185 3.48 19.88 -34.60
C GLY A 185 3.74 18.36 -34.49
N ASP A 186 4.96 17.91 -34.25
CA ASP A 186 5.29 16.49 -34.03
C ASP A 186 5.34 16.18 -32.52
N GLU A 187 4.33 15.45 -32.01
CA GLU A 187 4.23 15.08 -30.60
C GLU A 187 5.34 14.12 -30.14
N THR A 188 5.90 13.30 -31.06
CA THR A 188 6.94 12.32 -30.74
C THR A 188 8.33 12.95 -30.64
N ASN A 189 8.59 13.97 -31.45
CA ASN A 189 9.83 14.74 -31.42
C ASN A 189 9.56 16.22 -31.74
N PRO A 190 9.14 17.02 -30.75
CA PRO A 190 8.71 18.39 -30.93
C PRO A 190 9.80 19.33 -31.47
N LEU A 191 11.07 18.89 -31.52
CA LEU A 191 12.20 19.63 -32.04
C LEU A 191 12.67 19.18 -33.44
N ARG A 192 12.16 18.05 -33.97
CA ARG A 192 12.68 17.44 -35.19
C ARG A 192 12.52 18.28 -36.45
N TYR A 193 11.43 19.03 -36.54
CA TYR A 193 11.07 19.82 -37.71
C TYR A 193 11.03 21.33 -37.46
N GLN A 194 11.62 21.79 -36.35
CA GLN A 194 11.64 23.23 -36.06
C GLN A 194 12.88 23.93 -36.64
N PRO A 195 12.72 25.10 -37.24
CA PRO A 195 13.83 25.97 -37.65
C PRO A 195 14.81 26.26 -36.51
N LEU A 196 14.30 26.27 -35.26
CA LEU A 196 15.03 26.57 -34.05
C LEU A 196 15.59 25.32 -33.32
N GLY A 197 15.42 24.11 -33.88
CA GLY A 197 15.86 22.87 -33.29
C GLY A 197 17.37 22.81 -32.95
N PHE A 198 18.20 23.64 -33.60
CA PHE A 198 19.64 23.71 -33.30
C PHE A 198 19.94 24.28 -31.90
N ILE A 199 19.05 25.04 -31.26
CA ILE A 199 19.22 25.57 -29.90
C ILE A 199 19.47 24.47 -28.89
N GLN A 200 18.85 23.31 -29.08
CA GLN A 200 19.03 22.14 -28.17
C GLN A 200 20.50 21.70 -28.05
N PHE A 201 21.33 21.96 -29.09
CA PHE A 201 22.75 21.60 -29.06
C PHE A 201 23.59 22.61 -28.26
N MET A 202 23.10 23.85 -28.10
CA MET A 202 23.78 24.94 -27.43
C MET A 202 23.51 24.99 -25.93
N VAL A 203 22.40 24.42 -25.48
CA VAL A 203 22.00 24.41 -24.06
C VAL A 203 22.49 23.14 -23.35
N ASP A 204 22.58 23.20 -22.02
CA ASP A 204 23.04 22.09 -21.19
C ASP A 204 21.92 21.16 -20.72
N CYS A 205 20.71 21.66 -20.63
CA CYS A 205 19.52 20.89 -20.28
C CYS A 205 18.39 21.16 -21.27
N VAL A 206 17.61 20.12 -21.62
CA VAL A 206 16.42 20.21 -22.47
C VAL A 206 15.28 19.48 -21.76
N VAL A 207 14.22 20.23 -21.49
CA VAL A 207 12.98 19.72 -20.87
C VAL A 207 11.84 19.87 -21.85
N ILE A 208 11.10 18.81 -22.10
CA ILE A 208 9.96 18.77 -22.99
C ILE A 208 8.69 18.63 -22.16
N LEU A 209 7.72 19.51 -22.42
CA LEU A 209 6.38 19.45 -21.85
C LEU A 209 5.40 19.05 -22.94
N LYS A 210 4.67 17.98 -22.73
CA LYS A 210 3.57 17.52 -23.57
C LYS A 210 2.25 17.88 -22.90
N HIS A 211 1.25 18.19 -23.70
CA HIS A 211 -0.12 18.40 -23.28
C HIS A 211 -1.05 17.87 -24.36
N GLY A 212 -1.79 16.83 -24.04
CA GLY A 212 -2.76 16.21 -24.93
C GLY A 212 -4.09 15.95 -24.22
N VAL A 213 -5.10 15.58 -25.00
CA VAL A 213 -6.37 15.08 -24.49
C VAL A 213 -6.53 13.66 -24.98
N VAL A 214 -6.53 12.71 -24.05
CA VAL A 214 -6.69 11.28 -24.34
C VAL A 214 -8.04 10.87 -23.76
N GLU A 215 -8.93 10.37 -24.62
CA GLU A 215 -10.30 9.97 -24.25
C GLU A 215 -11.08 11.02 -23.43
N GLY A 216 -10.91 12.29 -23.78
CA GLY A 216 -11.59 13.40 -23.10
C GLY A 216 -10.93 13.86 -21.79
N VAL A 217 -9.84 13.22 -21.35
CA VAL A 217 -9.08 13.60 -20.16
C VAL A 217 -7.80 14.34 -20.56
N SER A 218 -7.58 15.52 -19.98
CA SER A 218 -6.35 16.31 -20.18
C SER A 218 -5.18 15.60 -19.47
N GLN A 219 -4.15 15.24 -20.24
CA GLN A 219 -2.94 14.62 -19.76
C GLN A 219 -1.72 15.51 -20.04
N ARG A 220 -0.83 15.62 -19.08
CA ARG A 220 0.41 16.39 -19.20
C ARG A 220 1.58 15.55 -18.76
N ASP A 221 2.62 15.49 -19.59
CA ASP A 221 3.84 14.74 -19.33
C ASP A 221 5.07 15.62 -19.50
N LEU A 222 6.06 15.42 -18.65
CA LEU A 222 7.36 16.07 -18.71
C LEU A 222 8.44 15.02 -18.96
N ARG A 223 9.36 15.33 -19.86
CA ARG A 223 10.56 14.53 -20.10
C ARG A 223 11.81 15.41 -20.08
N VAL A 224 12.80 14.97 -19.33
CA VAL A 224 14.16 15.54 -19.45
C VAL A 224 14.86 14.80 -20.58
N GLN A 225 15.02 15.46 -21.73
CA GLN A 225 15.63 14.86 -22.92
C GLN A 225 17.16 14.91 -22.88
N LYS A 226 17.71 15.90 -22.21
CA LYS A 226 19.15 16.13 -22.12
C LYS A 226 19.51 16.82 -20.81
N TYR A 227 20.60 16.35 -20.18
CA TYR A 227 21.18 17.02 -19.02
C TYR A 227 22.68 16.78 -19.00
N ARG A 228 23.51 17.82 -19.29
CA ARG A 228 24.97 17.71 -19.30
C ARG A 228 25.54 17.77 -17.89
N GLY A 229 26.45 16.83 -17.57
CA GLY A 229 27.23 16.86 -16.33
C GLY A 229 26.57 16.23 -15.12
N SER A 230 25.40 15.56 -15.28
CA SER A 230 24.74 14.81 -14.23
C SER A 230 23.91 13.67 -14.82
N SER A 231 23.73 12.61 -14.05
CA SER A 231 22.66 11.63 -14.30
C SER A 231 21.30 12.25 -14.01
N PHE A 232 20.28 11.81 -14.74
CA PHE A 232 18.89 12.23 -14.61
C PHE A 232 17.99 11.09 -15.01
N ASP A 233 16.69 11.21 -14.72
CA ASP A 233 15.67 10.26 -15.17
C ASP A 233 15.24 10.64 -16.60
N GLU A 234 15.33 9.69 -17.53
CA GLU A 234 14.99 9.87 -18.96
C GLU A 234 13.53 9.54 -19.28
N ASP A 235 12.82 8.94 -18.32
CA ASP A 235 11.43 8.52 -18.51
C ASP A 235 10.47 9.73 -18.56
N GLU A 236 9.34 9.55 -19.22
CA GLU A 236 8.25 10.52 -19.18
C GLU A 236 7.61 10.49 -17.78
N SER A 237 7.51 11.67 -17.17
CA SER A 237 6.91 11.86 -15.87
C SER A 237 5.64 12.69 -16.00
N PRO A 238 4.48 12.14 -15.64
CA PRO A 238 3.25 12.92 -15.64
C PRO A 238 3.29 14.02 -14.58
N PHE A 239 2.63 15.15 -14.88
CA PHE A 239 2.56 16.28 -13.99
C PHE A 239 1.19 16.93 -13.96
N VAL A 240 0.94 17.68 -12.91
CA VAL A 240 -0.25 18.50 -12.75
C VAL A 240 0.11 19.95 -12.45
N ILE A 241 -0.77 20.88 -12.86
CA ILE A 241 -0.72 22.28 -12.46
C ILE A 241 -1.87 22.50 -11.49
N GLY A 242 -1.56 22.51 -10.20
CA GLY A 242 -2.52 22.65 -9.12
C GLY A 242 -2.44 24.02 -8.43
N LYS A 243 -3.08 24.15 -7.27
CA LYS A 243 -3.08 25.39 -6.46
C LYS A 243 -1.68 25.85 -6.02
N ASN A 244 -0.73 24.92 -5.92
CA ASN A 244 0.65 25.21 -5.51
C ASN A 244 1.59 25.38 -6.71
N GLY A 245 1.06 25.38 -7.94
CA GLY A 245 1.83 25.45 -9.17
C GLY A 245 2.05 24.08 -9.81
N PHE A 246 3.24 23.89 -10.36
CA PHE A 246 3.65 22.71 -11.12
C PHE A 246 4.17 21.62 -10.17
N GLU A 247 3.68 20.41 -10.32
CA GLU A 247 4.08 19.25 -9.51
C GLU A 247 4.12 17.99 -10.37
N LEU A 248 5.24 17.23 -10.31
CA LEU A 248 5.37 15.95 -10.99
C LEU A 248 4.83 14.81 -10.14
N ALA A 249 4.09 13.93 -10.78
CA ALA A 249 3.58 12.72 -10.16
C ALA A 249 4.63 11.59 -10.19
N VAL A 250 5.85 11.85 -9.73
CA VAL A 250 6.91 10.83 -9.69
C VAL A 250 6.79 9.95 -8.44
N ALA A 251 7.07 8.65 -8.60
CA ALA A 251 7.51 7.84 -7.50
C ALA A 251 8.92 8.32 -7.13
N ARG A 252 9.20 8.55 -5.84
CA ARG A 252 10.60 8.70 -5.43
C ARG A 252 11.35 7.46 -5.91
N ARG A 253 12.18 7.58 -6.93
CA ARG A 253 13.17 6.54 -7.22
C ARG A 253 14.13 6.53 -6.04
N HIS A 254 13.97 5.58 -5.17
CA HIS A 254 14.86 5.36 -4.05
C HIS A 254 16.24 4.92 -4.58
N GLY A 255 17.20 5.81 -4.53
CA GLY A 255 18.49 5.36 -4.05
C GLY A 255 18.19 4.80 -2.66
N ARG A 256 18.45 3.50 -2.43
CA ARG A 256 18.22 2.75 -1.19
C ARG A 256 17.95 3.65 0.04
N VAL A 257 16.73 4.13 0.20
CA VAL A 257 16.28 4.54 1.52
C VAL A 257 16.07 3.21 2.21
N ASP A 258 16.85 2.92 3.24
CA ASP A 258 16.56 1.84 4.16
C ASP A 258 15.17 2.12 4.74
N VAL A 259 14.13 1.63 4.07
CA VAL A 259 12.77 1.63 4.60
C VAL A 259 12.88 0.79 5.86
N LYS A 260 12.82 1.42 7.04
CA LYS A 260 12.78 0.68 8.30
C LYS A 260 11.57 -0.23 8.24
N VAL A 261 11.82 -1.50 7.97
CA VAL A 261 10.80 -2.54 8.03
C VAL A 261 10.36 -2.62 9.48
N SER A 262 9.08 -2.42 9.73
CA SER A 262 8.50 -2.46 11.08
C SER A 262 7.82 -3.81 11.29
N ASP A 263 8.11 -4.46 12.41
CA ASP A 263 7.42 -5.68 12.85
C ASP A 263 6.08 -5.35 13.56
N GLU A 264 5.74 -4.05 13.68
CA GLU A 264 4.48 -3.61 14.28
C GLU A 264 3.29 -4.14 13.51
N ARG A 265 2.33 -4.74 14.23
CA ARG A 265 1.06 -5.18 13.67
C ARG A 265 -0.05 -4.17 13.97
N VAL A 266 -0.86 -3.90 12.97
CA VAL A 266 -2.02 -3.02 13.05
C VAL A 266 -3.29 -3.81 12.78
N SER A 267 -4.28 -3.65 13.66
CA SER A 267 -5.55 -4.38 13.54
C SER A 267 -6.29 -4.01 12.26
N SER A 268 -6.86 -5.00 11.60
CA SER A 268 -7.78 -4.87 10.47
C SER A 268 -9.16 -4.32 10.87
N GLY A 269 -9.47 -4.27 12.17
CA GLY A 269 -10.80 -3.96 12.71
C GLY A 269 -11.69 -5.19 12.89
N VAL A 270 -11.25 -6.38 12.45
CA VAL A 270 -11.98 -7.64 12.58
C VAL A 270 -11.10 -8.63 13.35
N LYS A 271 -11.45 -8.90 14.63
CA LYS A 271 -10.62 -9.71 15.54
C LYS A 271 -10.20 -11.07 14.97
N ARG A 272 -11.13 -11.75 14.29
CA ARG A 272 -10.84 -13.06 13.71
C ARG A 272 -9.89 -12.97 12.52
N LEU A 273 -10.00 -11.91 11.70
CA LEU A 273 -9.05 -11.65 10.60
C LEU A 273 -7.66 -11.34 11.15
N ASP A 274 -7.59 -10.56 12.23
CA ASP A 274 -6.31 -10.29 12.89
C ASP A 274 -5.64 -11.59 13.38
N ALA A 275 -6.42 -12.51 13.97
CA ALA A 275 -5.90 -13.82 14.39
C ALA A 275 -5.41 -14.66 13.19
N MET A 276 -6.13 -14.65 12.06
CA MET A 276 -5.72 -15.34 10.82
C MET A 276 -4.45 -14.77 10.21
N LEU A 277 -4.14 -13.50 10.47
CA LEU A 277 -2.96 -12.77 10.01
C LEU A 277 -1.84 -12.70 11.07
N GLY A 278 -1.96 -13.40 12.19
CA GLY A 278 -0.95 -13.36 13.25
C GLY A 278 -0.84 -12.00 13.96
N GLY A 279 -1.98 -11.31 14.14
CA GLY A 279 -2.08 -10.03 14.86
C GLY A 279 -2.50 -8.84 14.01
N GLY A 280 -2.87 -9.03 12.74
CA GLY A 280 -3.29 -7.99 11.81
C GLY A 280 -2.28 -7.72 10.70
N TYR A 281 -2.39 -6.56 10.04
CA TYR A 281 -1.49 -6.15 8.96
C TYR A 281 -0.14 -5.67 9.50
N PHE A 282 0.92 -5.77 8.74
CA PHE A 282 2.15 -5.06 9.08
C PHE A 282 2.01 -3.55 8.90
N ARG A 283 2.69 -2.77 9.75
CA ARG A 283 2.80 -1.33 9.55
C ARG A 283 3.47 -1.05 8.21
N SER A 284 2.99 -0.03 7.48
CA SER A 284 3.48 0.37 6.15
C SER A 284 3.27 -0.69 5.05
N ALA A 285 2.51 -1.75 5.34
CA ALA A 285 2.13 -2.72 4.33
C ALA A 285 1.05 -2.19 3.40
N THR A 286 1.05 -2.73 2.19
CA THR A 286 -0.03 -2.55 1.22
C THR A 286 -0.99 -3.73 1.31
N VAL A 287 -2.25 -3.46 1.59
CA VAL A 287 -3.34 -4.43 1.67
C VAL A 287 -4.24 -4.29 0.46
N LEU A 288 -4.53 -5.40 -0.21
CA LEU A 288 -5.46 -5.48 -1.33
C LEU A 288 -6.66 -6.33 -0.95
N ILE A 289 -7.87 -5.79 -1.12
CA ILE A 289 -9.14 -6.52 -0.94
C ILE A 289 -9.84 -6.59 -2.29
N THR A 290 -9.97 -7.79 -2.84
CA THR A 290 -10.62 -8.06 -4.12
C THR A 290 -11.97 -8.74 -3.93
N GLY A 291 -12.86 -8.60 -4.89
CA GLY A 291 -14.15 -9.31 -4.92
C GLY A 291 -15.20 -8.62 -5.78
N PHE A 292 -16.28 -9.34 -6.06
CA PHE A 292 -17.44 -8.82 -6.81
C PHE A 292 -18.18 -7.70 -6.05
N SER A 293 -19.05 -6.99 -6.75
CA SER A 293 -19.93 -6.00 -6.12
C SER A 293 -20.75 -6.62 -5.00
N GLY A 294 -20.92 -5.92 -3.87
CA GLY A 294 -21.72 -6.36 -2.72
C GLY A 294 -21.06 -7.41 -1.80
N THR A 295 -19.80 -7.81 -2.04
CA THR A 295 -19.08 -8.77 -1.18
C THR A 295 -18.57 -8.20 0.14
N ALA A 296 -18.83 -6.92 0.45
CA ALA A 296 -18.44 -6.22 1.68
C ALA A 296 -16.99 -5.66 1.71
N LYS A 297 -16.39 -5.35 0.54
CA LYS A 297 -15.06 -4.72 0.47
C LYS A 297 -14.99 -3.39 1.22
N THR A 298 -15.90 -2.46 0.90
CA THR A 298 -16.03 -1.17 1.59
C THR A 298 -16.24 -1.32 3.09
N THR A 299 -16.95 -2.38 3.51
CA THR A 299 -17.20 -2.68 4.93
C THR A 299 -15.91 -3.05 5.65
N LEU A 300 -15.09 -3.94 5.07
CA LEU A 300 -13.77 -4.27 5.63
C LEU A 300 -12.83 -3.06 5.64
N ALA A 301 -12.84 -2.26 4.58
CA ALA A 301 -12.07 -1.02 4.50
C ALA A 301 -12.48 -0.01 5.59
N GLY A 302 -13.80 0.10 5.83
CA GLY A 302 -14.36 0.92 6.92
C GLY A 302 -13.98 0.42 8.31
N ALA A 303 -14.01 -0.90 8.53
CA ALA A 303 -13.58 -1.50 9.80
C ALA A 303 -12.09 -1.21 10.08
N PHE A 304 -11.23 -1.31 9.06
CA PHE A 304 -9.82 -0.93 9.18
C PHE A 304 -9.65 0.56 9.51
N ALA A 305 -10.37 1.45 8.81
CA ALA A 305 -10.32 2.89 9.08
C ALA A 305 -10.79 3.22 10.49
N GLU A 306 -11.87 2.58 10.98
CA GLU A 306 -12.35 2.74 12.35
C GLU A 306 -11.31 2.27 13.37
N ALA A 307 -10.71 1.11 13.15
CA ALA A 307 -9.68 0.56 14.04
C ALA A 307 -8.44 1.46 14.10
N ALA A 308 -8.00 2.02 12.97
CA ALA A 308 -6.90 2.97 12.91
C ALA A 308 -7.23 4.25 13.72
N CYS A 309 -8.40 4.83 13.52
CA CYS A 309 -8.84 6.00 14.28
C CYS A 309 -8.99 5.72 15.78
N ARG A 310 -9.41 4.51 16.15
CA ARG A 310 -9.54 4.07 17.56
C ARG A 310 -8.16 3.99 18.24
N ARG A 311 -7.10 3.60 17.51
CA ARG A 311 -5.70 3.64 17.98
C ARG A 311 -5.15 5.07 18.11
N GLY A 312 -5.90 6.09 17.71
CA GLY A 312 -5.46 7.49 17.71
C GLY A 312 -4.79 7.94 16.43
N GLU A 313 -4.74 7.10 15.39
CA GLU A 313 -4.09 7.39 14.13
C GLU A 313 -4.96 8.26 13.22
N ARG A 314 -4.33 9.18 12.49
CA ARG A 314 -5.01 9.95 11.46
C ARG A 314 -5.13 9.12 10.19
N THR A 315 -6.34 9.03 9.68
CA THR A 315 -6.70 8.18 8.54
C THR A 315 -7.31 9.02 7.42
N LEU A 316 -6.90 8.74 6.19
CA LEU A 316 -7.48 9.29 4.97
C LEU A 316 -8.29 8.20 4.27
N PHE A 317 -9.58 8.42 4.04
CA PHE A 317 -10.45 7.53 3.28
C PHE A 317 -10.88 8.23 1.98
N VAL A 318 -10.47 7.71 0.83
CA VAL A 318 -10.82 8.21 -0.49
C VAL A 318 -11.81 7.26 -1.14
N SER A 319 -13.04 7.71 -1.34
CA SER A 319 -14.10 6.95 -2.01
C SER A 319 -14.27 7.44 -3.45
N PHE A 320 -14.22 6.52 -4.41
CA PHE A 320 -14.41 6.80 -5.83
C PHE A 320 -15.83 6.51 -6.31
N ASP A 321 -16.56 5.59 -5.67
CA ASP A 321 -17.90 5.19 -6.08
C ASP A 321 -19.01 5.96 -5.38
N SER A 322 -18.81 6.32 -4.11
CA SER A 322 -19.86 6.84 -3.24
C SER A 322 -19.47 8.17 -2.61
N ASN A 323 -20.48 8.98 -2.28
CA ASN A 323 -20.28 10.18 -1.48
C ASN A 323 -19.83 9.80 -0.05
N ALA A 324 -18.97 10.62 0.56
CA ALA A 324 -18.47 10.40 1.91
C ALA A 324 -19.59 10.18 2.95
N ASN A 325 -20.66 10.97 2.88
CA ASN A 325 -21.81 10.84 3.79
C ASN A 325 -22.59 9.53 3.58
N GLU A 326 -22.69 9.06 2.35
CA GLU A 326 -23.31 7.77 2.03
C GLU A 326 -22.51 6.60 2.59
N VAL A 327 -21.18 6.64 2.44
CA VAL A 327 -20.27 5.64 3.00
C VAL A 327 -20.42 5.60 4.52
N ILE A 328 -20.40 6.76 5.20
CA ILE A 328 -20.56 6.84 6.66
C ILE A 328 -21.88 6.27 7.11
N ARG A 329 -22.99 6.63 6.43
CA ARG A 329 -24.34 6.12 6.74
C ARG A 329 -24.43 4.61 6.56
N ASN A 330 -23.95 4.10 5.43
CA ASN A 330 -24.04 2.68 5.08
C ASN A 330 -23.19 1.82 6.03
N LEU A 331 -22.03 2.30 6.44
CA LEU A 331 -21.17 1.62 7.41
C LEU A 331 -21.75 1.65 8.83
N ALA A 332 -22.46 2.72 9.20
CA ALA A 332 -23.14 2.81 10.49
C ALA A 332 -24.24 1.75 10.65
N ALA A 333 -24.93 1.36 9.55
CA ALA A 333 -25.93 0.30 9.54
C ALA A 333 -25.37 -1.09 9.87
N VAL A 334 -24.07 -1.28 9.71
CA VAL A 334 -23.35 -2.51 10.06
C VAL A 334 -22.39 -2.33 11.24
N GLY A 335 -22.69 -1.41 12.15
CA GLY A 335 -21.98 -1.23 13.41
C GLY A 335 -20.65 -0.47 13.31
N ILE A 336 -20.22 0.02 12.14
CA ILE A 336 -18.95 0.77 11.95
C ILE A 336 -19.24 2.27 12.04
N ARG A 337 -18.74 2.93 13.09
CA ARG A 337 -19.11 4.30 13.45
C ARG A 337 -18.04 5.34 13.09
N LEU A 338 -17.95 5.71 11.81
CA LEU A 338 -16.94 6.65 11.31
C LEU A 338 -17.25 8.13 11.64
N ALA A 339 -18.51 8.50 11.80
CA ALA A 339 -18.94 9.91 11.99
C ALA A 339 -18.21 10.62 13.16
N GLN A 340 -17.99 9.93 14.27
CA GLN A 340 -17.29 10.48 15.43
C GLN A 340 -15.83 10.83 15.13
N TYR A 341 -15.17 10.07 14.26
CA TYR A 341 -13.77 10.27 13.88
C TYR A 341 -13.62 11.40 12.85
N VAL A 342 -14.62 11.59 11.99
CA VAL A 342 -14.69 12.77 11.11
C VAL A 342 -14.85 14.04 11.95
N LYS A 343 -15.76 14.04 12.93
CA LYS A 343 -15.96 15.19 13.84
C LYS A 343 -14.72 15.50 14.66
N SER A 344 -13.97 14.50 15.13
CA SER A 344 -12.74 14.69 15.90
C SER A 344 -11.51 15.03 15.05
N GLY A 345 -11.64 15.10 13.73
CA GLY A 345 -10.53 15.35 12.80
C GLY A 345 -9.51 14.21 12.71
N ARG A 346 -9.80 12.98 13.20
CA ARG A 346 -8.95 11.81 13.04
C ARG A 346 -9.16 11.11 11.70
N LEU A 347 -10.37 11.18 11.16
CA LEU A 347 -10.70 10.64 9.83
C LEU A 347 -11.00 11.79 8.87
N ARG A 348 -10.28 11.83 7.76
CA ARG A 348 -10.60 12.69 6.63
C ARG A 348 -11.23 11.83 5.54
N MET A 349 -12.50 12.12 5.22
CA MET A 349 -13.23 11.46 4.13
C MET A 349 -13.19 12.35 2.89
N VAL A 350 -12.88 11.77 1.74
CA VAL A 350 -12.84 12.47 0.45
C VAL A 350 -13.62 11.66 -0.58
N SER A 351 -14.58 12.31 -1.24
CA SER A 351 -15.24 11.74 -2.40
C SER A 351 -14.51 12.17 -3.67
N ALA A 352 -14.00 11.22 -4.43
CA ALA A 352 -13.29 11.48 -5.67
C ALA A 352 -14.21 11.57 -6.90
N ARG A 353 -15.52 11.28 -6.78
CA ARG A 353 -16.52 11.49 -7.85
C ARG A 353 -16.58 12.94 -8.33
N THR A 354 -16.25 13.88 -7.48
CA THR A 354 -16.23 15.32 -7.78
C THR A 354 -14.89 15.78 -8.36
N ILE A 355 -13.89 14.90 -8.45
CA ILE A 355 -12.58 15.22 -8.99
C ILE A 355 -12.57 14.78 -10.44
N THR A 356 -12.64 15.73 -11.35
CA THR A 356 -12.36 15.50 -12.77
C THR A 356 -10.85 15.63 -12.98
N GLY A 357 -10.23 14.66 -13.61
CA GLY A 357 -8.80 14.72 -13.92
C GLY A 357 -8.20 13.36 -14.24
N SER A 358 -6.95 13.37 -14.67
CA SER A 358 -6.16 12.17 -14.94
C SER A 358 -5.82 11.43 -13.63
N ALA A 359 -5.40 10.17 -13.76
CA ALA A 359 -4.94 9.34 -12.66
C ALA A 359 -3.83 10.04 -11.84
N GLU A 360 -2.97 10.81 -12.49
CA GLU A 360 -1.88 11.59 -11.90
C GLU A 360 -2.40 12.71 -10.99
N THR A 361 -3.50 13.35 -11.39
CA THR A 361 -4.17 14.37 -10.57
C THR A 361 -4.62 13.78 -9.23
N TYR A 362 -5.15 12.56 -9.24
CA TYR A 362 -5.53 11.85 -8.01
C TYR A 362 -4.31 11.54 -7.14
N LEU A 363 -3.20 11.07 -7.73
CA LEU A 363 -1.98 10.78 -6.97
C LEU A 363 -1.45 12.01 -6.24
N VAL A 364 -1.28 13.12 -6.97
CA VAL A 364 -0.79 14.38 -6.40
C VAL A 364 -1.71 14.84 -5.28
N ARG A 365 -3.03 14.80 -5.50
CA ARG A 365 -4.01 15.22 -4.52
C ARG A 365 -4.06 14.31 -3.28
N ILE A 366 -3.99 12.99 -3.47
CA ILE A 366 -3.95 12.05 -2.34
C ILE A 366 -2.70 12.28 -1.50
N LYS A 367 -1.52 12.44 -2.13
CA LYS A 367 -0.27 12.75 -1.43
C LYS A 367 -0.35 14.07 -0.65
N ALA A 368 -0.89 15.13 -1.26
CA ALA A 368 -1.06 16.42 -0.61
C ALA A 368 -2.00 16.33 0.61
N LEU A 369 -3.16 15.69 0.44
CA LEU A 369 -4.13 15.47 1.51
C LEU A 369 -3.57 14.62 2.65
N ALA A 370 -2.81 13.59 2.33
CA ALA A 370 -2.18 12.71 3.30
C ALA A 370 -1.11 13.45 4.12
N LYS A 371 -0.29 14.28 3.48
CA LYS A 371 0.71 15.13 4.16
C LYS A 371 0.04 16.18 5.05
N GLU A 372 -0.94 16.93 4.53
CA GLU A 372 -1.69 17.94 5.26
C GLU A 372 -2.35 17.35 6.52
N HIS A 373 -2.91 16.16 6.40
CA HIS A 373 -3.58 15.46 7.50
C HIS A 373 -2.61 14.67 8.39
N ALA A 374 -1.31 14.61 8.09
CA ALA A 374 -0.30 13.80 8.77
C ALA A 374 -0.77 12.32 8.92
N THR A 375 -1.20 11.74 7.82
CA THR A 375 -1.91 10.47 7.72
C THR A 375 -1.00 9.27 7.99
N ARG A 376 -1.48 8.31 8.80
CA ARG A 376 -0.80 7.03 9.09
C ARG A 376 -1.43 5.84 8.37
N CYS A 377 -2.71 5.95 7.98
CA CYS A 377 -3.44 4.93 7.26
C CYS A 377 -4.23 5.56 6.10
N ILE A 378 -4.15 4.98 4.92
CA ILE A 378 -4.89 5.41 3.74
C ILE A 378 -5.77 4.27 3.24
N VAL A 379 -7.02 4.58 2.92
CA VAL A 379 -7.96 3.69 2.25
C VAL A 379 -8.34 4.29 0.90
N ILE A 380 -8.27 3.48 -0.15
CA ILE A 380 -8.71 3.81 -1.51
C ILE A 380 -9.80 2.82 -1.92
N ASP A 381 -11.02 3.29 -2.13
CA ASP A 381 -12.20 2.44 -2.35
C ASP A 381 -13.11 2.94 -3.49
N PRO A 382 -13.18 2.22 -4.62
CA PRO A 382 -12.24 1.23 -5.12
C PRO A 382 -11.16 1.84 -6.05
N VAL A 383 -10.01 1.17 -6.15
CA VAL A 383 -8.93 1.57 -7.07
C VAL A 383 -9.23 1.20 -8.54
N SER A 384 -10.11 0.22 -8.77
CA SER A 384 -10.53 -0.20 -10.12
C SER A 384 -11.15 0.92 -10.94
N THR A 385 -11.68 1.96 -10.32
CA THR A 385 -12.21 3.14 -11.00
C THR A 385 -11.12 3.89 -11.80
N TRP A 386 -9.86 3.72 -11.48
CA TRP A 386 -8.75 4.31 -12.24
C TRP A 386 -8.57 3.66 -13.62
N SER A 387 -8.97 2.39 -13.79
CA SER A 387 -8.94 1.65 -15.07
C SER A 387 -10.13 1.91 -15.97
N SER A 388 -11.23 2.47 -15.45
CA SER A 388 -12.48 2.63 -16.21
C SER A 388 -12.39 3.61 -17.39
N SER A 389 -11.24 4.26 -17.57
CA SER A 389 -10.96 5.23 -18.65
C SER A 389 -10.08 4.65 -19.77
N GLY A 390 -9.95 3.31 -19.90
CA GLY A 390 -9.16 2.68 -20.98
C GLY A 390 -7.63 2.74 -20.80
N HIS A 391 -7.13 3.30 -19.68
CA HIS A 391 -5.70 3.51 -19.43
C HIS A 391 -5.15 2.59 -18.35
N ASP A 392 -5.25 1.29 -18.55
CA ASP A 392 -4.78 0.28 -17.56
C ASP A 392 -3.31 0.49 -17.18
N VAL A 393 -2.46 0.88 -18.13
CA VAL A 393 -1.02 1.12 -17.88
C VAL A 393 -0.80 2.34 -16.98
N ALA A 394 -1.51 3.44 -17.21
CA ALA A 394 -1.41 4.65 -16.39
C ALA A 394 -1.93 4.41 -14.97
N ALA A 395 -3.07 3.74 -14.84
CA ALA A 395 -3.68 3.37 -13.56
C ALA A 395 -2.79 2.43 -12.76
N HIS A 396 -2.16 1.44 -13.40
CA HIS A 396 -1.19 0.55 -12.78
C HIS A 396 0.04 1.31 -12.27
N SER A 397 0.66 2.12 -13.13
CA SER A 397 1.81 2.95 -12.76
C SER A 397 1.51 3.88 -11.59
N MET A 398 0.29 4.41 -11.54
CA MET A 398 -0.21 5.25 -10.45
C MET A 398 -0.32 4.49 -9.13
N ALA A 399 -0.90 3.28 -9.17
CA ALA A 399 -1.01 2.44 -7.98
C ALA A 399 0.38 2.10 -7.43
N ASP A 400 1.33 1.72 -8.28
CA ASP A 400 2.71 1.45 -7.90
C ASP A 400 3.39 2.66 -7.26
N ARG A 401 3.23 3.84 -7.86
CA ARG A 401 3.78 5.10 -7.32
C ARG A 401 3.18 5.48 -5.96
N LEU A 402 1.89 5.18 -5.75
CA LEU A 402 1.25 5.40 -4.44
C LEU A 402 1.74 4.40 -3.40
N ILE A 403 1.93 3.13 -3.79
CA ILE A 403 2.49 2.07 -2.94
C ILE A 403 3.90 2.45 -2.49
N ASP A 404 4.78 2.80 -3.42
CA ASP A 404 6.16 3.18 -3.11
C ASP A 404 6.22 4.40 -2.19
N TRP A 405 5.41 5.41 -2.51
CA TRP A 405 5.33 6.61 -1.67
C TRP A 405 4.82 6.28 -0.26
N SER A 406 3.77 5.47 -0.13
CA SER A 406 3.19 5.12 1.18
C SER A 406 4.17 4.35 2.06
N LYS A 407 4.94 3.42 1.46
CA LYS A 407 6.01 2.68 2.15
C LYS A 407 7.13 3.61 2.62
N ALA A 408 7.53 4.58 1.79
CA ALA A 408 8.54 5.57 2.14
C ALA A 408 8.12 6.47 3.31
N GLU A 409 6.85 6.86 3.36
CA GLU A 409 6.28 7.70 4.44
C GLU A 409 5.89 6.88 5.69
N GLY A 410 6.06 5.56 5.67
CA GLY A 410 5.67 4.70 6.80
C GLY A 410 4.15 4.58 6.98
N THR A 411 3.37 4.78 5.91
CA THR A 411 1.90 4.79 5.91
C THR A 411 1.36 3.44 5.47
N THR A 412 0.39 2.87 6.21
CA THR A 412 -0.31 1.64 5.83
C THR A 412 -1.38 1.96 4.79
N LEU A 413 -1.37 1.26 3.67
CA LEU A 413 -2.24 1.50 2.52
C LEU A 413 -3.18 0.32 2.28
N LEU A 414 -4.48 0.59 2.16
CA LEU A 414 -5.50 -0.40 1.84
C LEU A 414 -6.22 -0.02 0.55
N PHE A 415 -6.18 -0.92 -0.42
CA PHE A 415 -6.95 -0.84 -1.66
C PHE A 415 -8.11 -1.80 -1.66
N THR A 416 -9.27 -1.38 -2.16
CA THR A 416 -10.30 -2.29 -2.62
C THR A 416 -10.36 -2.27 -4.16
N THR A 417 -10.66 -3.39 -4.78
CA THR A 417 -10.85 -3.46 -6.24
C THR A 417 -12.03 -4.36 -6.60
N LEU A 418 -12.75 -3.98 -7.63
CA LEU A 418 -13.79 -4.80 -8.24
C LEU A 418 -13.14 -5.88 -9.12
N LEU A 419 -13.72 -7.06 -9.13
CA LEU A 419 -13.41 -8.12 -10.07
C LEU A 419 -14.61 -8.29 -11.00
N ASP A 420 -14.33 -8.38 -12.30
CA ASP A 420 -15.30 -8.77 -13.32
C ASP A 420 -15.21 -10.28 -13.56
N GLU A 421 -16.25 -10.88 -14.15
CA GLU A 421 -16.29 -12.32 -14.44
C GLU A 421 -15.12 -12.79 -15.31
N ILE A 422 -14.65 -11.93 -16.21
CA ILE A 422 -13.53 -12.22 -17.13
C ILE A 422 -12.19 -12.24 -16.38
N SER A 423 -12.01 -11.40 -15.37
CA SER A 423 -10.77 -11.36 -14.56
C SER A 423 -10.72 -12.44 -13.49
N SER A 424 -11.85 -13.05 -13.14
CA SER A 424 -11.89 -14.18 -12.19
C SER A 424 -11.28 -15.47 -12.75
N GLN A 425 -11.17 -15.60 -14.07
CA GLN A 425 -10.52 -16.74 -14.76
C GLN A 425 -9.01 -16.57 -14.95
N LYS A 426 -8.48 -15.37 -14.73
CA LYS A 426 -7.04 -15.08 -14.74
C LYS A 426 -6.62 -14.76 -13.31
N ASP A 427 -5.58 -15.41 -12.80
CA ASP A 427 -5.02 -15.24 -11.45
C ASP A 427 -4.44 -13.83 -11.18
N GLY A 428 -5.12 -12.76 -11.58
CA GLY A 428 -4.64 -11.39 -11.46
C GLY A 428 -5.73 -10.37 -11.11
N SER A 429 -5.40 -9.38 -10.27
CA SER A 429 -6.23 -8.19 -10.14
C SER A 429 -6.19 -7.36 -11.44
N PRO A 430 -7.26 -6.65 -11.83
CA PRO A 430 -7.32 -5.86 -13.07
C PRO A 430 -6.14 -4.90 -13.26
N LEU A 431 -5.56 -4.40 -12.17
CA LEU A 431 -4.41 -3.47 -12.15
C LEU A 431 -3.09 -4.15 -11.78
N GLN A 432 -2.99 -5.49 -11.79
CA GLN A 432 -1.79 -6.25 -11.37
C GLN A 432 -1.20 -5.85 -10.01
N ILE A 433 -1.94 -5.09 -9.20
CA ILE A 433 -1.55 -4.66 -7.84
C ILE A 433 -1.30 -5.86 -6.93
N SER A 434 -1.87 -7.02 -7.26
CA SER A 434 -1.67 -8.28 -6.52
C SER A 434 -0.21 -8.66 -6.35
N THR A 435 0.68 -8.32 -7.28
CA THR A 435 2.11 -8.57 -7.19
C THR A 435 2.79 -7.65 -6.18
N ALA A 436 2.41 -6.37 -6.14
CA ALA A 436 2.97 -5.34 -5.27
C ALA A 436 2.39 -5.37 -3.85
N ALA A 437 1.16 -5.88 -3.67
CA ALA A 437 0.51 -5.98 -2.36
C ALA A 437 1.26 -6.93 -1.43
N ASP A 438 1.36 -6.56 -0.15
CA ASP A 438 1.95 -7.39 0.91
C ASP A 438 0.93 -8.38 1.47
N THR A 439 -0.33 -7.97 1.60
CA THR A 439 -1.46 -8.81 2.00
C THR A 439 -2.56 -8.72 0.95
N TRP A 440 -3.05 -9.87 0.49
CA TRP A 440 -4.16 -9.96 -0.46
C TRP A 440 -5.29 -10.81 0.13
N ILE A 441 -6.45 -10.19 0.29
CA ILE A 441 -7.69 -10.79 0.77
C ILE A 441 -8.67 -10.85 -0.39
N HIS A 442 -9.28 -12.00 -0.60
CA HIS A 442 -10.30 -12.22 -1.62
C HIS A 442 -11.66 -12.49 -0.98
N LEU A 443 -12.67 -11.78 -1.46
CA LEU A 443 -14.06 -11.94 -1.08
C LEU A 443 -14.85 -12.57 -2.23
N SER A 444 -15.47 -13.70 -1.98
CA SER A 444 -16.27 -14.44 -2.96
C SER A 444 -17.72 -14.62 -2.48
N TYR A 445 -18.58 -14.97 -3.42
CA TYR A 445 -19.90 -15.51 -3.11
C TYR A 445 -19.91 -17.02 -3.30
N LEU A 446 -20.51 -17.72 -2.35
CA LEU A 446 -20.86 -19.13 -2.49
C LEU A 446 -22.37 -19.25 -2.57
N MET A 447 -22.83 -19.84 -3.66
CA MET A 447 -24.24 -20.13 -3.90
C MET A 447 -24.53 -21.56 -3.48
N GLN A 448 -25.26 -21.77 -2.39
CA GLN A 448 -25.61 -23.09 -1.88
C GLN A 448 -27.05 -23.08 -1.33
N ALA A 449 -27.82 -24.10 -1.65
CA ALA A 449 -29.21 -24.26 -1.19
C ALA A 449 -30.10 -23.01 -1.36
N GLY A 450 -29.88 -22.23 -2.43
CA GLY A 450 -30.64 -21.00 -2.67
C GLY A 450 -30.15 -19.77 -1.89
N GLU A 451 -29.13 -19.92 -1.07
CA GLU A 451 -28.49 -18.82 -0.34
C GLU A 451 -27.23 -18.31 -1.04
N ARG A 452 -26.99 -17.01 -0.88
CA ARG A 452 -25.78 -16.33 -1.37
C ARG A 452 -24.92 -15.88 -0.20
N ASN A 453 -24.05 -16.77 0.25
CA ASN A 453 -23.18 -16.53 1.39
C ASN A 453 -21.86 -15.88 0.95
N ARG A 454 -21.24 -15.08 1.83
CA ARG A 454 -19.96 -14.41 1.56
C ARG A 454 -18.81 -15.20 2.16
N GLY A 455 -17.81 -15.53 1.34
CA GLY A 455 -16.56 -16.15 1.74
C GLY A 455 -15.42 -15.15 1.78
N LEU A 456 -14.53 -15.28 2.76
CA LEU A 456 -13.27 -14.55 2.85
C LEU A 456 -12.12 -15.54 2.84
N SER A 457 -11.15 -15.36 1.96
CA SER A 457 -9.89 -16.10 1.91
C SER A 457 -8.69 -15.15 1.86
N ILE A 458 -7.59 -15.55 2.50
CA ILE A 458 -6.31 -14.86 2.41
C ILE A 458 -5.51 -15.55 1.31
N ILE A 459 -5.30 -14.84 0.20
CA ILE A 459 -4.54 -15.37 -0.94
C ILE A 459 -3.04 -15.27 -0.68
N LYS A 460 -2.63 -14.18 -0.03
CA LYS A 460 -1.22 -13.88 0.24
C LYS A 460 -1.09 -13.01 1.48
N SER A 461 -0.09 -13.28 2.32
CA SER A 461 0.37 -12.36 3.36
C SER A 461 1.88 -12.56 3.56
N ARG A 462 2.68 -11.62 3.05
CA ARG A 462 4.15 -11.69 3.11
C ARG A 462 4.62 -11.63 4.55
N GLY A 463 5.57 -12.50 4.91
CA GLY A 463 6.14 -12.53 6.26
C GLY A 463 5.18 -13.03 7.36
N THR A 464 4.05 -13.65 6.99
CA THR A 464 3.07 -14.20 7.93
C THR A 464 2.68 -15.61 7.53
N SER A 465 2.69 -16.55 8.48
CA SER A 465 2.00 -17.82 8.31
C SER A 465 0.51 -17.57 8.47
N HIS A 466 -0.18 -17.34 7.37
CA HIS A 466 -1.62 -17.08 7.37
C HIS A 466 -2.42 -18.36 7.15
N SER A 467 -3.68 -18.37 7.60
CA SER A 467 -4.61 -19.46 7.31
C SER A 467 -4.96 -19.47 5.82
N ASN A 468 -4.90 -20.65 5.20
CA ASN A 468 -5.36 -20.87 3.82
C ASN A 468 -6.85 -21.27 3.73
N GLN A 469 -7.53 -21.34 4.87
CA GLN A 469 -8.94 -21.74 4.93
C GLN A 469 -9.85 -20.55 4.68
N MET A 470 -10.91 -20.79 3.90
CA MET A 470 -12.01 -19.85 3.71
C MET A 470 -12.81 -19.70 5.01
N ARG A 471 -13.28 -18.49 5.28
CA ARG A 471 -14.19 -18.16 6.39
C ARG A 471 -15.45 -17.54 5.85
N GLU A 472 -16.58 -17.82 6.47
CA GLU A 472 -17.84 -17.15 6.17
C GLU A 472 -17.82 -15.75 6.78
N LEU A 473 -18.15 -14.72 5.97
CA LEU A 473 -18.24 -13.33 6.39
C LEU A 473 -19.70 -12.95 6.62
N ILE A 474 -20.02 -12.64 7.86
CA ILE A 474 -21.36 -12.25 8.30
C ILE A 474 -21.34 -10.76 8.66
N LEU A 475 -22.33 -10.02 8.16
CA LEU A 475 -22.59 -8.63 8.52
C LEU A 475 -23.76 -8.57 9.50
N SER A 476 -23.58 -7.86 10.60
CA SER A 476 -24.62 -7.64 11.60
C SER A 476 -24.52 -6.21 12.14
N ASP A 477 -25.50 -5.81 12.93
CA ASP A 477 -25.49 -4.50 13.64
C ASP A 477 -24.30 -4.37 14.62
N ALA A 478 -23.72 -5.50 15.02
CA ALA A 478 -22.52 -5.57 15.87
C ALA A 478 -21.20 -5.51 15.07
N GLY A 479 -21.26 -5.39 13.75
CA GLY A 479 -20.08 -5.28 12.89
C GLY A 479 -19.87 -6.47 11.97
N VAL A 480 -18.62 -6.64 11.56
CA VAL A 480 -18.17 -7.72 10.68
C VAL A 480 -17.69 -8.91 11.52
N HIS A 481 -18.24 -10.07 11.26
CA HIS A 481 -17.86 -11.32 11.92
C HIS A 481 -17.35 -12.34 10.89
N LEU A 482 -16.29 -13.04 11.25
CA LEU A 482 -15.82 -14.20 10.51
C LEU A 482 -16.09 -15.46 11.33
N VAL A 483 -16.73 -16.43 10.71
CA VAL A 483 -17.05 -17.71 11.33
C VAL A 483 -16.44 -18.85 10.51
N ASP A 484 -16.19 -19.97 11.18
CA ASP A 484 -15.65 -21.15 10.52
C ASP A 484 -16.66 -21.70 9.51
N THR A 485 -16.17 -22.16 8.40
CA THR A 485 -16.95 -22.92 7.42
C THR A 485 -16.92 -24.40 7.82
N TYR A 486 -18.00 -25.10 7.62
CA TYR A 486 -18.03 -26.54 7.78
C TYR A 486 -17.56 -27.22 6.48
N THR A 487 -16.60 -28.13 6.59
CA THR A 487 -16.10 -28.91 5.45
C THR A 487 -16.55 -30.34 5.59
N ALA A 488 -17.45 -30.80 4.70
CA ALA A 488 -17.88 -32.18 4.64
C ALA A 488 -17.68 -32.72 3.22
N SER A 489 -17.03 -33.88 3.09
CA SER A 489 -16.87 -34.60 1.81
C SER A 489 -16.25 -33.73 0.68
N GLY A 490 -15.38 -32.77 1.03
CA GLY A 490 -14.74 -31.88 0.07
C GLY A 490 -15.54 -30.62 -0.29
N GLU A 491 -16.73 -30.44 0.26
CA GLU A 491 -17.55 -29.24 0.07
C GLU A 491 -17.46 -28.29 1.27
N VAL A 492 -17.45 -26.98 1.00
CA VAL A 492 -17.49 -25.93 2.03
C VAL A 492 -18.94 -25.52 2.24
N LEU A 493 -19.49 -25.79 3.43
CA LEU A 493 -20.86 -25.43 3.81
C LEU A 493 -20.89 -24.13 4.61
N MET A 494 -21.84 -23.24 4.28
CA MET A 494 -22.08 -21.95 4.92
C MET A 494 -23.57 -21.74 5.19
N GLY A 495 -23.93 -20.72 5.96
CA GLY A 495 -25.31 -20.33 6.21
C GLY A 495 -26.13 -21.41 6.89
N THR A 496 -27.38 -21.60 6.42
CA THR A 496 -28.33 -22.58 6.98
C THR A 496 -27.87 -24.02 6.82
N LEU A 497 -27.17 -24.37 5.74
CA LEU A 497 -26.60 -25.72 5.57
C LEU A 497 -25.58 -26.07 6.64
N ARG A 498 -24.69 -25.12 6.97
CA ARG A 498 -23.75 -25.27 8.08
C ARG A 498 -24.49 -25.48 9.39
N TRP A 499 -25.48 -24.63 9.68
CA TRP A 499 -26.26 -24.73 10.91
C TRP A 499 -27.01 -26.08 11.02
N GLN A 500 -27.65 -26.53 9.93
CA GLN A 500 -28.31 -27.83 9.90
C GLN A 500 -27.34 -28.98 10.19
N LYS A 501 -26.16 -28.94 9.60
CA LYS A 501 -25.15 -29.97 9.79
C LYS A 501 -24.56 -29.96 11.21
N GLU A 502 -24.28 -28.79 11.76
CA GLU A 502 -23.85 -28.63 13.16
C GLU A 502 -24.92 -29.15 14.14
N GLN A 503 -26.23 -28.89 13.88
CA GLN A 503 -27.30 -29.41 14.71
C GLN A 503 -27.43 -30.94 14.60
N ALA A 504 -27.30 -31.47 13.38
CA ALA A 504 -27.33 -32.93 13.18
C ALA A 504 -26.17 -33.64 13.90
N GLU A 505 -24.96 -33.06 13.87
CA GLU A 505 -23.82 -33.60 14.60
C GLU A 505 -23.98 -33.51 16.12
N ARG A 506 -24.51 -32.40 16.64
CA ARG A 506 -24.82 -32.26 18.07
C ARG A 506 -25.80 -33.33 18.51
N ALA A 507 -26.89 -33.50 17.76
CA ALA A 507 -27.89 -34.53 18.05
C ALA A 507 -27.30 -35.95 17.98
N ALA A 508 -26.43 -36.22 17.00
CA ALA A 508 -25.72 -37.49 16.89
C ALA A 508 -24.74 -37.73 18.06
N ASN A 509 -24.00 -36.72 18.46
CA ASN A 509 -23.07 -36.81 19.60
C ASN A 509 -23.82 -37.00 20.93
N GLU A 510 -24.92 -36.25 21.15
CA GLU A 510 -25.78 -36.43 22.32
C GLU A 510 -26.40 -37.82 22.32
N GLY A 511 -26.87 -38.31 21.18
CA GLY A 511 -27.37 -39.66 21.03
C GLY A 511 -26.30 -40.74 21.35
N ALA A 512 -25.07 -40.54 20.85
CA ALA A 512 -23.94 -41.44 21.14
C ALA A 512 -23.57 -41.42 22.62
N GLU A 513 -23.57 -40.28 23.29
CA GLU A 513 -23.31 -40.15 24.72
C GLU A 513 -24.37 -40.84 25.57
N ILE A 514 -25.65 -40.67 25.21
CA ILE A 514 -26.78 -41.37 25.88
C ILE A 514 -26.65 -42.88 25.68
N ALA A 515 -26.35 -43.32 24.45
CA ALA A 515 -26.17 -44.76 24.17
C ALA A 515 -24.98 -45.34 24.95
N GLY A 516 -23.87 -44.59 25.05
CA GLY A 516 -22.73 -44.98 25.91
C GLY A 516 -23.10 -45.12 27.37
N LYS A 517 -23.80 -44.16 27.94
CA LYS A 517 -24.30 -44.22 29.34
C LYS A 517 -25.24 -45.40 29.59
N LEU A 518 -26.14 -45.70 28.63
CA LEU A 518 -27.02 -46.87 28.74
C LEU A 518 -26.24 -48.18 28.69
N THR A 519 -25.21 -48.26 27.86
CA THR A 519 -24.34 -49.44 27.78
C THR A 519 -23.55 -49.61 29.09
N ASP A 520 -23.00 -48.53 29.65
CA ASP A 520 -22.29 -48.58 30.94
C ASP A 520 -23.21 -49.02 32.08
N VAL A 521 -24.47 -48.49 32.16
CA VAL A 521 -25.46 -48.93 33.15
C VAL A 521 -25.82 -50.40 32.95
N GLY A 522 -25.91 -50.88 31.71
CA GLY A 522 -26.13 -52.29 31.39
C GLY A 522 -25.00 -53.19 31.86
N LEU A 523 -23.75 -52.78 31.61
CA LEU A 523 -22.59 -53.52 32.06
C LEU A 523 -22.42 -53.53 33.60
N ASP A 524 -22.72 -52.42 34.26
CA ASP A 524 -22.70 -52.33 35.73
C ASP A 524 -23.77 -53.29 36.36
N ALA A 525 -24.94 -53.38 35.73
CA ALA A 525 -26.00 -54.30 36.16
C ALA A 525 -25.58 -55.77 35.98
N GLU A 526 -24.94 -56.14 34.87
CA GLU A 526 -24.42 -57.46 34.59
C GLU A 526 -23.29 -57.83 35.56
N GLU A 527 -22.39 -56.88 35.83
CA GLU A 527 -21.32 -57.07 36.84
C GLU A 527 -21.88 -57.33 38.25
N ALA A 528 -22.93 -56.55 38.63
CA ALA A 528 -23.60 -56.75 39.92
C ALA A 528 -24.27 -58.12 40.01
N GLU A 529 -24.93 -58.59 38.92
CA GLU A 529 -25.52 -59.92 38.88
C GLU A 529 -24.47 -61.04 38.97
N LEU A 530 -23.41 -60.94 38.21
CA LEU A 530 -22.29 -61.89 38.26
C LEU A 530 -21.64 -61.90 39.65
N ALA A 531 -21.46 -60.79 40.30
CA ALA A 531 -20.95 -60.67 41.65
C ALA A 531 -21.88 -61.38 42.67
N ALA A 532 -23.19 -61.22 42.54
CA ALA A 532 -24.18 -61.90 43.36
C ALA A 532 -24.14 -63.44 43.17
N GLN A 533 -24.01 -63.89 41.91
CA GLN A 533 -23.86 -65.32 41.60
C GLN A 533 -22.59 -65.88 42.17
N LEU A 534 -21.49 -65.17 42.08
CA LEU A 534 -20.20 -65.55 42.63
C LEU A 534 -20.24 -65.71 44.17
N LYS A 535 -20.88 -64.76 44.84
CA LYS A 535 -21.11 -64.82 46.28
C LYS A 535 -21.93 -66.05 46.66
N THR A 536 -23.03 -66.36 45.96
CA THR A 536 -23.89 -67.52 46.16
C THR A 536 -23.09 -68.82 45.99
N LEU A 537 -22.23 -68.90 44.98
CA LEU A 537 -21.38 -70.07 44.75
C LEU A 537 -20.30 -70.19 45.84
N GLN A 538 -19.72 -69.11 46.33
CA GLN A 538 -18.77 -69.10 47.44
C GLN A 538 -19.42 -69.64 48.74
N ASP A 539 -20.65 -69.14 49.03
CA ASP A 539 -21.39 -69.63 50.22
C ASP A 539 -21.74 -71.13 50.13
N LYS A 540 -22.14 -71.58 48.91
CA LYS A 540 -22.31 -73.05 48.69
C LYS A 540 -21.02 -73.82 48.86
N LEU A 541 -19.93 -73.29 48.38
CA LEU A 541 -18.59 -73.94 48.56
C LEU A 541 -18.20 -74.05 50.05
N VAL A 542 -18.39 -72.95 50.79
CA VAL A 542 -18.13 -72.95 52.27
C VAL A 542 -19.01 -73.96 52.99
N ALA A 543 -20.34 -74.00 52.67
CA ALA A 543 -21.26 -74.98 53.26
C ALA A 543 -20.87 -76.39 52.87
N THR A 544 -20.46 -76.68 51.66
CA THR A 544 -20.02 -78.01 51.22
C THR A 544 -18.71 -78.40 51.87
N ARG A 545 -17.76 -77.50 52.03
CA ARG A 545 -16.50 -77.76 52.81
C ARG A 545 -16.82 -78.01 54.27
N GLY A 546 -17.75 -77.26 54.87
CA GLY A 546 -18.25 -77.49 56.23
C GLY A 546 -18.83 -78.90 56.43
N ARG A 547 -19.73 -79.30 55.47
CA ARG A 547 -20.29 -80.68 55.49
C ARG A 547 -19.19 -81.74 55.35
N LYS A 548 -18.25 -81.54 54.43
CA LYS A 548 -17.13 -82.51 54.27
C LYS A 548 -16.29 -82.65 55.55
N THR A 549 -16.02 -81.52 56.22
CA THR A 549 -15.26 -81.51 57.49
C THR A 549 -16.05 -82.20 58.60
N LEU A 550 -17.38 -82.00 58.71
CA LEU A 550 -18.23 -82.69 59.66
C LEU A 550 -18.32 -84.19 59.37
N LEU A 551 -18.45 -84.59 58.09
CA LEU A 551 -18.44 -85.98 57.69
C LEU A 551 -17.10 -86.65 58.03
N ALA A 552 -15.95 -85.99 57.75
CA ALA A 552 -14.65 -86.48 58.11
C ALA A 552 -14.48 -86.66 59.63
N ARG A 553 -14.96 -85.70 60.43
CA ARG A 553 -14.97 -85.81 61.91
C ARG A 553 -15.85 -86.95 62.42
N SER A 554 -17.07 -87.12 61.81
CA SER A 554 -17.99 -88.20 62.20
C SER A 554 -17.45 -89.56 61.81
N THR A 555 -16.77 -89.69 60.65
CA THR A 555 -16.12 -90.93 60.22
C THR A 555 -14.93 -91.28 61.13
N GLN A 556 -14.15 -90.26 61.49
CA GLN A 556 -13.03 -90.44 62.42
C GLN A 556 -13.51 -90.81 63.82
N ALA A 557 -14.54 -90.15 64.37
CA ALA A 557 -15.13 -90.49 65.66
C ALA A 557 -15.71 -91.91 65.66
N ARG A 558 -16.39 -92.33 64.59
CA ARG A 558 -16.87 -93.69 64.40
C ARG A 558 -15.72 -94.71 64.37
N ALA A 559 -14.61 -94.40 63.68
CA ALA A 559 -13.43 -95.25 63.61
C ALA A 559 -12.76 -95.38 64.98
N GLU A 560 -12.69 -94.25 65.73
CA GLU A 560 -12.15 -94.30 67.14
C GLU A 560 -13.09 -95.05 68.06
N GLU A 561 -14.40 -94.89 67.93
CA GLU A 561 -15.38 -95.61 68.72
C GLU A 561 -15.35 -97.14 68.43
N LEU A 562 -15.26 -97.49 67.12
CA LEU A 562 -15.05 -98.89 66.72
C LEU A 562 -13.74 -99.48 67.25
N SER A 563 -12.64 -98.67 67.24
CA SER A 563 -11.34 -99.06 67.79
C SER A 563 -11.42 -99.27 69.29
N ARG A 564 -12.07 -98.36 70.03
CA ARG A 564 -12.30 -98.49 71.49
C ARG A 564 -13.16 -99.70 71.81
N SER A 565 -14.24 -99.87 71.06
CA SER A 565 -15.14 -101.01 71.20
C SER A 565 -14.41 -102.33 70.94
N ARG A 566 -13.55 -102.35 69.91
CA ARG A 566 -12.72 -103.52 69.58
C ARG A 566 -11.64 -103.83 70.67
N ALA A 567 -11.00 -102.79 71.20
CA ALA A 567 -10.08 -102.88 72.29
C ALA A 567 -10.75 -103.47 73.57
N LYS A 568 -11.94 -102.91 73.89
CA LYS A 568 -12.75 -103.38 75.04
C LYS A 568 -13.25 -104.83 74.88
N MET A 569 -13.61 -105.25 73.68
CA MET A 569 -13.97 -106.61 73.35
C MET A 569 -12.79 -107.56 73.49
N LEU A 570 -11.60 -107.17 73.11
CA LEU A 570 -10.36 -107.94 73.30
C LEU A 570 -10.02 -108.08 74.78
N GLU A 571 -10.22 -107.03 75.55
CA GLU A 571 -10.02 -107.06 77.03
C GLU A 571 -11.03 -107.97 77.73
N LEU A 572 -12.32 -107.89 77.32
CA LEU A 572 -13.39 -108.72 77.86
C LEU A 572 -13.28 -110.22 77.48
N ARG A 573 -12.57 -110.59 76.43
CA ARG A 573 -12.36 -111.97 75.96
C ARG A 573 -11.08 -112.58 76.47
N GLY A 574 -10.36 -111.93 77.41
CA GLY A 574 -9.19 -112.47 78.04
C GLY A 574 -8.06 -112.91 77.12
N ALA A 575 -7.96 -112.32 76.01
CA ALA A 575 -6.89 -112.60 75.08
C ALA A 575 -5.61 -111.90 75.55
N ASP A 576 -4.57 -112.73 75.85
CA ASP A 576 -3.28 -112.25 76.27
C ASP A 576 -2.67 -111.26 75.36
N VAL A 577 -2.28 -110.12 75.90
CA VAL A 577 -1.61 -109.04 75.14
C VAL A 577 -0.19 -109.49 74.83
N ALA A 578 -0.01 -110.04 73.64
CA ALA A 578 1.32 -110.29 73.12
C ALA A 578 2.05 -109.00 72.82
N ASN A 579 3.02 -108.70 73.56
CA ASN A 579 3.95 -107.59 73.48
C ASN A 579 4.78 -107.68 72.20
N THR A 580 4.55 -106.76 71.18
CA THR A 580 5.44 -106.61 70.04
C THR A 580 5.84 -105.15 69.88
N ARG A 581 6.83 -104.76 70.61
CA ARG A 581 7.71 -103.68 70.24
C ARG A 581 8.58 -104.16 69.10
N ARG A 582 8.61 -103.49 68.01
CA ARG A 582 9.78 -103.17 67.20
C ARG A 582 9.40 -102.36 65.95
N LYS A 583 9.95 -101.13 65.96
CA LYS A 583 10.92 -100.59 64.99
C LYS A 583 10.39 -100.49 63.54
N THR A 584 10.43 -99.32 62.95
CA THR A 584 11.55 -98.55 62.34
C THR A 584 11.02 -97.29 61.71
N SER A 585 11.48 -96.06 62.03
CA SER A 585 12.54 -95.31 61.34
C SER A 585 12.42 -95.22 59.80
N GLY A 586 12.31 -94.00 59.33
CA GLY A 586 12.98 -93.51 58.15
C GLY A 586 12.19 -93.22 56.92
N LYS A 587 12.09 -92.09 56.63
CA LYS A 587 12.39 -91.06 55.59
C LYS A 587 11.30 -90.09 55.37
#